data_d529321b2967742b2f607800700732ec
#
_entry.id   d529321b2967742b2f607800700732ec
#
_cell.length_a   1.000
_cell.length_b   1.000
_cell.length_c   1.000
_cell.angle_alpha   90.00
_cell.angle_beta   90.00
_cell.angle_gamma   90.00
#
_symmetry.space_group_name_H-M   'P 1'
#
loop_
_entity.id
_entity.type
_entity.pdbx_description
1 polymer ?
#
loop_
_entity_poly.entity_id
_entity_poly.type
_entity_poly.pdbx_seq_one_letter_code
_entity_poly.pdbx_strand_id
1 'polypeptide(L)'
;MTDRGADGDDTLDGRDRPDGHDTPDGRDPPDEDHGDASGQQDDADEEGLTYAEAGVDIDASEAATAALVGAAEGVSGDYAGLLDIGDRYLALATDGVGTKLLVAEALGDYSTVGIDCIAMNVNDLAAAGVTPVAFVDYLAVDEPDEAFAEQVGQGLRAGCEAADIELVAGETAVMPEVVTGLDLAGTCAGLATDDDLLPGEAEAGDALVGFPSSGIHSNGLTLARQATTREHAYTDPFPVAEYGEPNCSRVEDGETPRIGDVLLEPTRIYTDLLEPLREAGAHAAAHVTGGGWTNLTRLGGFRYVVDDPFDADPVFDFVQAEGNVDDEEMHRTFNMGTGFVAALAPDEAEAVVAATDGRVIGHVEDTEGEATVDIRGMTLS
;
A
#
# COMPACT_ATOMS: atom_id res chain seq x y z
N MET A 1 46.87 -28.54 -37.53
CA MET A 1 46.94 -30.01 -37.32
C MET A 1 45.66 -30.35 -36.62
N THR A 2 44.75 -30.90 -37.18
CA THR A 2 44.08 -31.82 -38.04
C THR A 2 42.60 -31.60 -37.75
N ASP A 3 41.79 -31.09 -38.61
CA ASP A 3 41.11 -31.58 -39.80
C ASP A 3 40.35 -32.90 -39.58
N ARG A 4 39.08 -32.84 -39.90
CA ARG A 4 38.06 -33.78 -40.46
C ARG A 4 36.71 -33.51 -39.81
N GLY A 5 35.67 -33.08 -40.46
CA GLY A 5 35.17 -33.36 -41.83
C GLY A 5 34.00 -34.36 -41.78
N ALA A 6 32.93 -33.94 -42.46
CA ALA A 6 31.90 -34.70 -43.13
C ALA A 6 30.52 -34.74 -42.46
N ASP A 7 29.55 -34.00 -42.96
CA ASP A 7 28.48 -34.37 -43.94
C ASP A 7 27.50 -35.49 -43.47
N GLY A 8 26.23 -35.15 -43.51
CA GLY A 8 25.10 -36.05 -43.34
C GLY A 8 23.75 -35.36 -43.58
N ASP A 9 23.47 -35.07 -44.83
CA ASP A 9 22.16 -34.81 -45.43
C ASP A 9 21.23 -36.01 -45.16
N ASP A 10 20.00 -35.77 -44.71
CA ASP A 10 18.92 -36.69 -44.96
C ASP A 10 17.54 -35.98 -44.95
N THR A 11 17.07 -35.73 -46.15
CA THR A 11 15.71 -35.43 -46.55
C THR A 11 14.83 -36.64 -46.39
N LEU A 12 13.62 -36.54 -45.86
CA LEU A 12 12.41 -37.33 -46.17
C LEU A 12 11.22 -36.61 -45.50
N ASP A 13 10.37 -36.01 -46.28
CA ASP A 13 9.25 -36.53 -47.06
C ASP A 13 7.92 -36.56 -46.29
N GLY A 14 7.00 -35.83 -46.86
CA GLY A 14 5.66 -35.53 -46.45
C GLY A 14 4.75 -36.74 -46.18
N ARG A 15 3.72 -36.46 -45.45
CA ARG A 15 2.40 -37.14 -45.59
C ARG A 15 1.26 -36.34 -44.96
N ASP A 16 0.39 -35.93 -45.87
CA ASP A 16 -1.07 -36.14 -45.90
C ASP A 16 -1.96 -35.46 -44.82
N ARG A 17 -2.69 -34.49 -45.32
CA ARG A 17 -4.02 -34.12 -44.84
C ARG A 17 -5.02 -35.22 -45.21
N PRO A 18 -6.09 -35.43 -44.45
CA PRO A 18 -7.38 -35.77 -45.01
C PRO A 18 -8.40 -34.65 -44.87
N ASP A 19 -8.98 -34.35 -46.00
CA ASP A 19 -10.20 -33.57 -46.16
C ASP A 19 -11.43 -34.36 -45.69
N GLY A 20 -12.46 -33.59 -45.25
CA GLY A 20 -13.85 -33.88 -45.59
C GLY A 20 -14.68 -34.67 -44.61
N HIS A 21 -15.73 -34.07 -44.16
CA HIS A 21 -17.14 -34.46 -44.22
C HIS A 21 -17.95 -33.82 -43.11
N ASP A 22 -18.89 -33.14 -43.50
CA ASP A 22 -20.34 -33.25 -43.66
C ASP A 22 -21.11 -32.46 -42.63
N THR A 23 -21.81 -31.45 -43.15
CA THR A 23 -23.00 -30.86 -42.54
C THR A 23 -24.21 -31.79 -42.70
N PRO A 24 -25.09 -31.85 -41.73
CA PRO A 24 -26.51 -32.00 -42.04
C PRO A 24 -27.37 -30.87 -41.46
N ASP A 25 -28.08 -30.30 -42.40
CA ASP A 25 -29.48 -29.89 -42.43
C ASP A 25 -30.22 -29.42 -41.18
N GLY A 26 -30.73 -28.19 -41.35
CA GLY A 26 -32.13 -27.81 -41.25
C GLY A 26 -32.89 -28.06 -39.95
N ARG A 27 -33.05 -26.99 -39.13
CA ARG A 27 -34.31 -26.81 -38.39
C ARG A 27 -34.66 -25.33 -38.38
N ASP A 28 -35.88 -25.04 -38.82
CA ASP A 28 -36.56 -23.75 -38.78
C ASP A 28 -36.67 -23.22 -37.36
N PRO A 29 -36.66 -21.87 -37.18
CA PRO A 29 -36.90 -21.21 -35.90
C PRO A 29 -38.40 -21.29 -35.54
N PRO A 30 -38.75 -21.44 -34.26
CA PRO A 30 -40.11 -21.26 -33.80
C PRO A 30 -40.49 -19.80 -33.65
N ASP A 31 -41.75 -19.51 -33.89
CA ASP A 31 -42.46 -18.26 -33.95
C ASP A 31 -42.24 -17.37 -32.74
N GLU A 32 -42.12 -16.04 -33.02
CA GLU A 32 -42.16 -14.92 -32.09
C GLU A 32 -43.54 -14.87 -31.39
N ASP A 33 -43.52 -15.04 -30.07
CA ASP A 33 -44.64 -14.64 -29.20
C ASP A 33 -44.30 -13.32 -28.55
N HIS A 34 -44.96 -12.25 -29.00
CA HIS A 34 -44.91 -10.92 -28.43
C HIS A 34 -45.69 -10.90 -27.11
N GLY A 35 -45.00 -11.21 -26.03
CA GLY A 35 -45.44 -10.94 -24.66
C GLY A 35 -45.02 -9.55 -24.23
N ASP A 36 -45.98 -8.64 -24.14
CA ASP A 36 -45.89 -7.35 -23.50
C ASP A 36 -45.49 -7.52 -22.03
N ALA A 37 -44.25 -7.18 -21.69
CA ALA A 37 -43.75 -7.09 -20.33
C ALA A 37 -43.41 -5.65 -20.01
N SER A 38 -44.43 -4.97 -19.48
CA SER A 38 -44.30 -3.69 -18.75
C SER A 38 -43.12 -3.73 -17.78
N GLY A 39 -42.27 -2.72 -17.91
CA GLY A 39 -41.04 -2.56 -17.14
C GLY A 39 -41.25 -2.62 -15.63
N GLN A 40 -40.56 -3.53 -15.01
CA GLN A 40 -39.96 -3.36 -13.71
C GLN A 40 -38.51 -2.96 -13.99
N GLN A 41 -38.19 -1.68 -13.77
CA GLN A 41 -36.84 -1.28 -13.42
C GLN A 41 -36.55 -1.98 -12.11
N ASP A 42 -35.80 -3.06 -12.17
CA ASP A 42 -35.05 -3.54 -11.02
C ASP A 42 -34.03 -2.43 -10.73
N ASP A 43 -34.30 -1.64 -9.70
CA ASP A 43 -33.25 -0.93 -8.95
C ASP A 43 -32.39 -2.08 -8.35
N ALA A 44 -31.45 -2.60 -9.11
CA ALA A 44 -30.32 -3.30 -8.57
C ALA A 44 -29.57 -2.23 -7.77
N ASP A 45 -29.64 -2.30 -6.45
CA ASP A 45 -28.69 -1.64 -5.58
C ASP A 45 -27.30 -1.98 -6.16
N GLU A 46 -26.63 -1.01 -6.76
CA GLU A 46 -25.25 -1.19 -7.20
C GLU A 46 -24.44 -1.40 -5.90
N GLU A 47 -24.08 -2.64 -5.60
CA GLU A 47 -23.22 -2.97 -4.49
C GLU A 47 -21.94 -2.14 -4.61
N GLY A 48 -21.56 -1.46 -3.52
CA GLY A 48 -20.36 -0.62 -3.48
C GLY A 48 -19.11 -1.45 -3.71
N LEU A 49 -18.06 -0.86 -4.26
CA LEU A 49 -16.79 -1.52 -4.48
C LEU A 49 -16.08 -1.79 -3.14
N THR A 50 -15.59 -3.02 -2.95
CA THR A 50 -14.74 -3.40 -1.81
C THR A 50 -13.32 -3.68 -2.24
N TYR A 51 -12.36 -3.64 -1.30
CA TYR A 51 -10.95 -3.93 -1.57
C TYR A 51 -10.76 -5.39 -2.03
N ALA A 52 -11.54 -6.32 -1.47
CA ALA A 52 -11.55 -7.72 -1.89
C ALA A 52 -12.06 -7.89 -3.33
N GLU A 53 -13.15 -7.21 -3.71
CA GLU A 53 -13.65 -7.24 -5.09
C GLU A 53 -12.70 -6.55 -6.07
N ALA A 54 -11.96 -5.55 -5.60
CA ALA A 54 -10.89 -4.93 -6.36
C ALA A 54 -9.67 -5.86 -6.58
N GLY A 55 -9.60 -7.00 -5.88
CA GLY A 55 -8.60 -8.04 -6.06
C GLY A 55 -7.59 -8.17 -4.92
N VAL A 56 -7.78 -7.46 -3.81
CA VAL A 56 -6.92 -7.55 -2.61
C VAL A 56 -7.76 -8.01 -1.43
N ASP A 57 -7.72 -9.31 -1.16
CA ASP A 57 -8.33 -9.93 0.01
C ASP A 57 -7.30 -9.94 1.15
N ILE A 58 -7.48 -9.04 2.14
CA ILE A 58 -6.57 -8.88 3.27
C ILE A 58 -6.51 -10.15 4.11
N ASP A 59 -7.65 -10.79 4.41
CA ASP A 59 -7.71 -12.00 5.22
C ASP A 59 -6.96 -13.16 4.54
N ALA A 60 -7.15 -13.32 3.22
CA ALA A 60 -6.43 -14.33 2.45
C ALA A 60 -4.91 -14.04 2.37
N SER A 61 -4.52 -12.78 2.28
CA SER A 61 -3.12 -12.34 2.29
C SER A 61 -2.46 -12.60 3.64
N GLU A 62 -3.13 -12.26 4.74
CA GLU A 62 -2.65 -12.54 6.10
C GLU A 62 -2.54 -14.04 6.38
N ALA A 63 -3.52 -14.84 5.94
CA ALA A 63 -3.46 -16.29 6.05
C ALA A 63 -2.28 -16.90 5.27
N ALA A 64 -1.99 -16.37 4.07
CA ALA A 64 -0.85 -16.80 3.26
C ALA A 64 0.48 -16.43 3.94
N THR A 65 0.57 -15.21 4.49
CA THR A 65 1.74 -14.73 5.24
C THR A 65 1.95 -15.56 6.50
N ALA A 66 0.90 -15.83 7.28
CA ALA A 66 0.97 -16.68 8.47
C ALA A 66 1.44 -18.11 8.13
N ALA A 67 1.01 -18.66 7.00
CA ALA A 67 1.46 -19.98 6.53
C ALA A 67 2.95 -19.97 6.16
N LEU A 68 3.44 -18.90 5.52
CA LEU A 68 4.83 -18.74 5.16
C LEU A 68 5.70 -18.57 6.41
N VAL A 69 5.31 -17.69 7.33
CA VAL A 69 6.01 -17.44 8.61
C VAL A 69 6.01 -18.70 9.48
N GLY A 70 4.88 -19.41 9.56
CA GLY A 70 4.77 -20.66 10.31
C GLY A 70 5.64 -21.81 9.75
N ALA A 71 5.98 -21.76 8.46
CA ALA A 71 6.90 -22.69 7.84
C ALA A 71 8.39 -22.30 8.06
N ALA A 72 8.66 -21.02 8.34
CA ALA A 72 9.99 -20.49 8.65
C ALA A 72 10.13 -20.34 10.17
N GLU A 73 10.72 -21.34 10.85
CA GLU A 73 10.93 -21.28 12.30
C GLU A 73 11.75 -20.03 12.70
N GLY A 74 11.26 -19.25 13.68
CA GLY A 74 12.01 -18.15 14.30
C GLY A 74 11.77 -16.76 13.71
N VAL A 75 10.74 -16.58 12.90
CA VAL A 75 10.29 -15.24 12.49
C VAL A 75 9.47 -14.61 13.61
N SER A 76 9.86 -13.42 14.06
CA SER A 76 9.17 -12.65 15.11
C SER A 76 9.13 -11.16 14.73
N GLY A 77 8.04 -10.48 15.08
CA GLY A 77 7.84 -9.05 14.87
C GLY A 77 6.69 -8.75 13.89
N ASP A 78 5.88 -7.76 14.25
CA ASP A 78 4.69 -7.37 13.46
C ASP A 78 5.05 -6.46 12.28
N TYR A 79 6.03 -5.56 12.46
CA TYR A 79 6.48 -4.59 11.46
C TYR A 79 7.88 -4.89 10.92
N ALA A 80 8.78 -5.43 11.75
CA ALA A 80 10.15 -5.72 11.37
C ALA A 80 10.66 -7.00 12.01
N GLY A 81 11.44 -7.79 11.27
CA GLY A 81 12.18 -8.93 11.81
C GLY A 81 13.38 -8.45 12.60
N LEU A 82 13.53 -8.88 13.86
CA LEU A 82 14.62 -8.51 14.75
C LEU A 82 15.62 -9.66 14.90
N LEU A 83 16.91 -9.39 14.70
CA LEU A 83 18.02 -10.32 14.93
C LEU A 83 18.95 -9.75 16.00
N ASP A 84 19.07 -10.43 17.15
CA ASP A 84 20.05 -10.10 18.18
C ASP A 84 21.48 -10.34 17.64
N ILE A 85 22.29 -9.27 17.63
CA ILE A 85 23.69 -9.31 17.19
C ILE A 85 24.66 -8.97 18.34
N GLY A 86 24.19 -9.03 19.59
CA GLY A 86 24.97 -8.92 20.82
C GLY A 86 24.67 -7.67 21.65
N ASP A 87 25.14 -6.50 21.25
CA ASP A 87 24.90 -5.24 21.97
C ASP A 87 23.74 -4.42 21.36
N ARG A 88 23.11 -4.95 20.33
CA ARG A 88 22.00 -4.34 19.59
C ARG A 88 21.24 -5.36 18.76
N TYR A 89 20.17 -4.90 18.15
CA TYR A 89 19.38 -5.62 17.14
C TYR A 89 19.69 -5.10 15.75
N LEU A 90 19.81 -6.02 14.80
CA LEU A 90 19.64 -5.75 13.38
C LEU A 90 18.16 -6.00 13.05
N ALA A 91 17.49 -4.98 12.59
CA ALA A 91 16.10 -5.06 12.12
C ALA A 91 16.05 -5.04 10.59
N LEU A 92 15.10 -5.77 10.02
CA LEU A 92 14.84 -5.79 8.58
C LEU A 92 13.34 -5.65 8.35
N ALA A 93 12.96 -4.70 7.50
CA ALA A 93 11.63 -4.58 6.93
C ALA A 93 11.72 -4.71 5.41
N THR A 94 10.73 -5.34 4.78
CA THR A 94 10.67 -5.49 3.32
C THR A 94 9.26 -5.27 2.83
N ASP A 95 9.09 -4.36 1.86
CA ASP A 95 7.82 -4.03 1.25
C ASP A 95 8.02 -3.51 -0.18
N GLY A 96 6.94 -3.50 -0.96
CA GLY A 96 6.89 -2.99 -2.32
C GLY A 96 5.98 -1.77 -2.48
N VAL A 97 6.03 -1.16 -3.66
CA VAL A 97 5.16 -0.01 -4.01
C VAL A 97 3.73 -0.47 -4.33
N GLY A 98 3.59 -1.68 -4.87
CA GLY A 98 2.30 -2.22 -5.24
C GLY A 98 1.64 -1.52 -6.43
N THR A 99 0.31 -1.49 -6.44
CA THR A 99 -0.48 -1.07 -7.62
C THR A 99 -0.43 0.43 -7.93
N LYS A 100 0.22 1.25 -7.11
CA LYS A 100 0.56 2.64 -7.42
C LYS A 100 1.43 2.74 -8.68
N LEU A 101 2.27 1.73 -8.93
CA LEU A 101 3.08 1.61 -10.13
C LEU A 101 2.27 1.67 -11.42
N LEU A 102 1.03 1.15 -11.42
CA LEU A 102 0.15 1.18 -12.60
C LEU A 102 -0.38 2.59 -12.90
N VAL A 103 -0.48 3.47 -11.90
CA VAL A 103 -0.78 4.90 -12.12
C VAL A 103 0.43 5.60 -12.71
N ALA A 104 1.63 5.31 -12.17
CA ALA A 104 2.90 5.83 -12.67
C ALA A 104 3.13 5.45 -14.14
N GLU A 105 2.89 4.19 -14.49
CA GLU A 105 2.99 3.68 -15.86
C GLU A 105 2.00 4.40 -16.80
N ALA A 106 0.73 4.54 -16.39
CA ALA A 106 -0.29 5.21 -17.18
C ALA A 106 0.02 6.69 -17.45
N LEU A 107 0.71 7.37 -16.54
CA LEU A 107 1.15 8.75 -16.69
C LEU A 107 2.54 8.88 -17.33
N GLY A 108 3.32 7.81 -17.38
CA GLY A 108 4.73 7.83 -17.77
C GLY A 108 5.60 8.63 -16.78
N ASP A 109 5.22 8.67 -15.52
CA ASP A 109 5.89 9.43 -14.46
C ASP A 109 6.15 8.55 -13.24
N TYR A 110 7.41 8.16 -13.06
CA TYR A 110 7.89 7.27 -12.00
C TYR A 110 8.71 8.02 -10.93
N SER A 111 8.69 9.35 -10.94
CA SER A 111 9.59 10.18 -10.13
C SER A 111 9.38 10.03 -8.61
N THR A 112 8.20 9.61 -8.17
CA THR A 112 7.85 9.47 -6.73
C THR A 112 7.82 8.03 -6.23
N VAL A 113 7.73 7.02 -7.11
CA VAL A 113 7.56 5.62 -6.68
C VAL A 113 8.74 5.10 -5.86
N GLY A 114 9.94 5.64 -6.09
CA GLY A 114 11.12 5.35 -5.26
C GLY A 114 10.98 5.89 -3.83
N ILE A 115 10.33 7.05 -3.65
CA ILE A 115 10.02 7.60 -2.31
C ILE A 115 9.03 6.67 -1.59
N ASP A 116 7.98 6.21 -2.29
CA ASP A 116 7.03 5.27 -1.74
C ASP A 116 7.69 3.97 -1.30
N CYS A 117 8.59 3.42 -2.14
CA CYS A 117 9.34 2.20 -1.79
C CYS A 117 10.17 2.35 -0.52
N ILE A 118 10.85 3.49 -0.34
CA ILE A 118 11.59 3.81 0.88
C ILE A 118 10.63 3.96 2.05
N ALA A 119 9.58 4.78 1.91
CA ALA A 119 8.65 5.13 2.97
C ALA A 119 7.97 3.90 3.58
N MET A 120 7.49 2.96 2.77
CA MET A 120 6.85 1.74 3.25
C MET A 120 7.75 0.96 4.20
N ASN A 121 9.03 0.86 3.87
CA ASN A 121 10.01 0.10 4.66
C ASN A 121 10.50 0.85 5.91
N VAL A 122 10.83 2.15 5.77
CA VAL A 122 11.39 2.90 6.90
C VAL A 122 10.34 3.25 7.95
N ASN A 123 9.08 3.43 7.55
CA ASN A 123 7.98 3.70 8.47
C ASN A 123 7.65 2.48 9.34
N ASP A 124 7.77 1.27 8.79
CA ASP A 124 7.61 0.03 9.55
C ASP A 124 8.73 -0.14 10.59
N LEU A 125 9.98 0.20 10.24
CA LEU A 125 11.06 0.26 11.22
C LEU A 125 10.80 1.32 12.29
N ALA A 126 10.30 2.49 11.89
CA ALA A 126 9.94 3.56 12.83
C ALA A 126 8.83 3.14 13.80
N ALA A 127 7.82 2.41 13.33
CA ALA A 127 6.75 1.87 14.17
C ALA A 127 7.26 0.88 15.24
N ALA A 128 8.36 0.17 14.96
CA ALA A 128 9.05 -0.69 15.92
C ALA A 128 10.07 0.06 16.82
N GLY A 129 10.25 1.36 16.63
CA GLY A 129 11.27 2.13 17.34
C GLY A 129 12.69 1.86 16.85
N VAL A 130 12.86 1.42 15.61
CA VAL A 130 14.16 1.09 15.03
C VAL A 130 14.66 2.23 14.15
N THR A 131 15.94 2.61 14.29
CA THR A 131 16.55 3.60 13.41
C THR A 131 16.96 2.96 12.08
N PRO A 132 16.34 3.34 10.95
CA PRO A 132 16.77 2.88 9.62
C PRO A 132 18.19 3.34 9.33
N VAL A 133 18.97 2.54 8.60
CA VAL A 133 20.37 2.89 8.28
C VAL A 133 20.76 2.63 6.83
N ALA A 134 20.18 1.61 6.18
CA ALA A 134 20.57 1.23 4.82
C ALA A 134 19.40 0.59 4.08
N PHE A 135 19.38 0.78 2.76
CA PHE A 135 18.35 0.28 1.87
C PHE A 135 18.94 -0.48 0.68
N VAL A 136 18.24 -1.51 0.25
CA VAL A 136 18.49 -2.18 -1.03
C VAL A 136 17.16 -2.32 -1.77
N ASP A 137 17.16 -2.10 -3.09
CA ASP A 137 15.99 -2.23 -3.95
C ASP A 137 16.05 -3.47 -4.85
N TYR A 138 14.89 -3.91 -5.29
CA TYR A 138 14.71 -4.91 -6.34
C TYR A 138 13.69 -4.40 -7.35
N LEU A 139 14.17 -4.01 -8.53
CA LEU A 139 13.36 -3.56 -9.65
C LEU A 139 13.22 -4.72 -10.65
N ALA A 140 12.04 -5.28 -10.79
CA ALA A 140 11.71 -6.29 -11.79
C ALA A 140 10.98 -5.64 -12.95
N VAL A 141 11.39 -5.93 -14.20
CA VAL A 141 10.81 -5.32 -15.41
C VAL A 141 10.65 -6.36 -16.53
N ASP A 142 9.66 -6.17 -17.37
CA ASP A 142 9.53 -6.94 -18.61
C ASP A 142 10.48 -6.42 -19.70
N GLU A 143 10.64 -5.11 -19.81
CA GLU A 143 11.53 -4.46 -20.79
C GLU A 143 12.32 -3.33 -20.10
N PRO A 144 13.66 -3.31 -20.22
CA PRO A 144 14.47 -2.27 -19.59
C PRO A 144 14.39 -0.97 -20.39
N ASP A 145 14.18 0.15 -19.69
CA ASP A 145 14.18 1.50 -20.25
C ASP A 145 14.99 2.45 -19.36
N GLU A 146 15.95 3.19 -19.96
CA GLU A 146 16.85 4.07 -19.22
C GLU A 146 16.09 5.27 -18.61
N ALA A 147 15.06 5.79 -19.30
CA ALA A 147 14.39 7.02 -18.87
C ALA A 147 13.50 6.78 -17.62
N PHE A 148 12.77 5.68 -17.56
CA PHE A 148 12.01 5.38 -16.34
C PHE A 148 12.93 4.94 -15.19
N ALA A 149 14.00 4.17 -15.48
CA ALA A 149 14.95 3.74 -14.47
C ALA A 149 15.66 4.94 -13.81
N GLU A 150 15.98 6.00 -14.58
CA GLU A 150 16.50 7.26 -14.04
C GLU A 150 15.51 7.92 -13.08
N GLN A 151 14.21 7.97 -13.42
CA GLN A 151 13.16 8.53 -12.55
C GLN A 151 13.01 7.73 -11.26
N VAL A 152 12.94 6.40 -11.33
CA VAL A 152 12.90 5.52 -10.15
C VAL A 152 14.12 5.76 -9.26
N GLY A 153 15.32 5.80 -9.84
CA GLY A 153 16.56 6.07 -9.11
C GLY A 153 16.58 7.45 -8.43
N GLN A 154 16.00 8.48 -9.06
CA GLN A 154 15.84 9.81 -8.46
C GLN A 154 14.89 9.76 -7.26
N GLY A 155 13.77 9.04 -7.37
CA GLY A 155 12.83 8.84 -6.27
C GLY A 155 13.44 8.06 -5.11
N LEU A 156 14.17 6.97 -5.37
CA LEU A 156 14.89 6.20 -4.33
C LEU A 156 15.90 7.09 -3.60
N ARG A 157 16.68 7.89 -4.33
CA ARG A 157 17.62 8.83 -3.72
C ARG A 157 16.91 9.86 -2.85
N ALA A 158 15.83 10.47 -3.34
CA ALA A 158 15.07 11.46 -2.59
C ALA A 158 14.47 10.88 -1.30
N GLY A 159 13.93 9.65 -1.38
CA GLY A 159 13.42 8.94 -0.20
C GLY A 159 14.52 8.61 0.81
N CYS A 160 15.68 8.15 0.36
CA CYS A 160 16.85 7.91 1.22
C CYS A 160 17.34 9.20 1.89
N GLU A 161 17.43 10.30 1.15
CA GLU A 161 17.80 11.62 1.69
C GLU A 161 16.78 12.09 2.76
N ALA A 162 15.48 11.89 2.53
CA ALA A 162 14.43 12.26 3.47
C ALA A 162 14.43 11.39 4.74
N ALA A 163 14.79 10.12 4.63
CA ALA A 163 14.88 9.17 5.73
C ALA A 163 16.24 9.18 6.46
N ASP A 164 17.22 9.93 5.97
CA ASP A 164 18.63 9.96 6.43
C ASP A 164 19.29 8.56 6.43
N ILE A 165 19.13 7.82 5.32
CA ILE A 165 19.69 6.47 5.11
C ILE A 165 20.50 6.38 3.83
N GLU A 166 21.31 5.31 3.70
CA GLU A 166 22.12 5.06 2.52
C GLU A 166 21.50 4.00 1.61
N LEU A 167 21.36 4.30 0.31
CA LEU A 167 21.10 3.28 -0.73
C LEU A 167 22.42 2.55 -1.02
N VAL A 168 22.55 1.31 -0.53
CA VAL A 168 23.84 0.59 -0.54
C VAL A 168 23.97 -0.43 -1.67
N ALA A 169 22.86 -0.91 -2.22
CA ALA A 169 22.83 -1.85 -3.34
C ALA A 169 21.43 -1.85 -3.97
N GLY A 170 21.30 -2.51 -5.11
CA GLY A 170 20.03 -2.79 -5.78
C GLY A 170 20.23 -3.79 -6.91
N GLU A 171 19.12 -4.31 -7.43
CA GLU A 171 19.08 -5.24 -8.57
C GLU A 171 18.01 -4.79 -9.56
N THR A 172 18.35 -4.83 -10.85
CA THR A 172 17.36 -4.68 -11.94
C THR A 172 17.27 -6.00 -12.69
N ALA A 173 16.16 -6.72 -12.49
CA ALA A 173 15.90 -8.01 -13.10
C ALA A 173 14.98 -7.88 -14.32
N VAL A 174 15.46 -8.28 -15.50
CA VAL A 174 14.67 -8.29 -16.74
C VAL A 174 14.00 -9.66 -16.89
N MET A 175 12.67 -9.73 -16.71
CA MET A 175 11.92 -10.98 -16.62
C MET A 175 10.60 -10.94 -17.43
N PRO A 176 10.63 -10.83 -18.78
CA PRO A 176 9.42 -10.60 -19.59
C PRO A 176 8.39 -11.74 -19.55
N GLU A 177 8.78 -12.94 -19.10
CA GLU A 177 7.86 -14.09 -18.98
C GLU A 177 7.24 -14.22 -17.56
N VAL A 178 7.69 -13.38 -16.61
CA VAL A 178 7.29 -13.44 -15.20
C VAL A 178 6.57 -12.18 -14.77
N VAL A 179 7.04 -11.02 -15.20
CA VAL A 179 6.50 -9.69 -14.89
C VAL A 179 5.95 -9.06 -16.16
N THR A 180 4.82 -8.37 -16.07
CA THR A 180 4.31 -7.47 -17.10
C THR A 180 4.39 -6.05 -16.57
N GLY A 181 5.04 -5.14 -17.30
CA GLY A 181 5.38 -3.81 -16.81
C GLY A 181 6.53 -3.86 -15.82
N LEU A 182 6.29 -3.37 -14.59
CA LEU A 182 7.33 -3.33 -13.56
C LEU A 182 6.80 -3.66 -12.17
N ASP A 183 7.69 -4.14 -11.31
CA ASP A 183 7.50 -4.22 -9.86
C ASP A 183 8.72 -3.65 -9.15
N LEU A 184 8.49 -2.86 -8.09
CA LEU A 184 9.54 -2.24 -7.28
C LEU A 184 9.30 -2.58 -5.82
N ALA A 185 10.24 -3.29 -5.24
CA ALA A 185 10.27 -3.61 -3.83
C ALA A 185 11.64 -3.28 -3.24
N GLY A 186 11.72 -3.28 -1.93
CA GLY A 186 12.99 -3.06 -1.26
C GLY A 186 13.06 -3.68 0.12
N THR A 187 14.23 -3.58 0.71
CA THR A 187 14.47 -4.00 2.10
C THR A 187 15.29 -2.93 2.80
N CYS A 188 14.77 -2.46 3.92
CA CYS A 188 15.47 -1.54 4.81
C CYS A 188 16.08 -2.31 5.97
N ALA A 189 17.36 -2.05 6.24
CA ALA A 189 18.03 -2.47 7.45
C ALA A 189 18.03 -1.33 8.47
N GLY A 190 17.76 -1.67 9.74
CA GLY A 190 17.82 -0.73 10.86
C GLY A 190 18.60 -1.29 12.03
N LEU A 191 18.96 -0.42 12.96
CA LEU A 191 19.65 -0.77 14.20
C LEU A 191 18.90 -0.20 15.40
N ALA A 192 18.81 -0.99 16.46
CA ALA A 192 18.25 -0.57 17.74
C ALA A 192 19.01 -1.22 18.90
N THR A 193 19.05 -0.53 20.03
CA THR A 193 19.37 -1.15 21.33
C THR A 193 18.07 -1.52 22.05
N ASP A 194 18.15 -2.22 23.19
CA ASP A 194 16.96 -2.48 24.03
C ASP A 194 16.23 -1.17 24.44
N ASP A 195 16.97 -0.08 24.62
CA ASP A 195 16.41 1.21 25.03
C ASP A 195 15.78 2.00 23.86
N ASP A 196 16.08 1.64 22.61
CA ASP A 196 15.54 2.28 21.41
C ASP A 196 14.19 1.68 20.98
N LEU A 197 14.01 0.38 21.20
CA LEU A 197 12.79 -0.35 20.79
C LEU A 197 11.58 0.17 21.59
N LEU A 198 10.47 0.39 20.87
CA LEU A 198 9.20 0.58 21.54
C LEU A 198 8.76 -0.76 22.15
N PRO A 199 8.12 -0.75 23.34
CA PRO A 199 7.58 -1.98 23.95
C PRO A 199 6.67 -2.79 23.01
N GLY A 200 5.98 -2.10 22.09
CA GLY A 200 5.13 -2.70 21.06
C GLY A 200 3.71 -3.04 21.54
N GLU A 201 3.38 -2.74 22.79
CA GLU A 201 2.05 -2.96 23.37
C GLU A 201 1.58 -1.70 24.10
N ALA A 202 0.42 -1.17 23.71
CA ALA A 202 -0.23 -0.04 24.37
C ALA A 202 -0.68 -0.42 25.78
N GLU A 203 -0.96 0.59 26.60
CA GLU A 203 -1.53 0.42 27.94
C GLU A 203 -2.91 1.08 28.02
N ALA A 204 -3.80 0.48 28.81
CA ALA A 204 -5.10 1.12 29.07
C ALA A 204 -4.92 2.49 29.75
N GLY A 205 -5.53 3.50 29.17
CA GLY A 205 -5.37 4.90 29.60
C GLY A 205 -4.38 5.69 28.79
N ASP A 206 -3.66 5.07 27.85
CA ASP A 206 -2.78 5.81 26.92
C ASP A 206 -3.57 6.80 26.08
N ALA A 207 -2.94 7.92 25.77
CA ALA A 207 -3.37 8.79 24.71
C ALA A 207 -2.90 8.25 23.36
N LEU A 208 -3.75 8.39 22.33
CA LEU A 208 -3.40 8.16 20.94
C LEU A 208 -2.98 9.48 20.30
N VAL A 209 -1.71 9.59 19.91
CA VAL A 209 -1.21 10.72 19.12
C VAL A 209 -1.14 10.30 17.67
N GLY A 210 -1.96 10.95 16.83
CA GLY A 210 -1.95 10.74 15.38
C GLY A 210 -1.07 11.74 14.67
N PHE A 211 -0.58 11.36 13.48
CA PHE A 211 0.24 12.19 12.59
C PHE A 211 -0.38 12.20 11.20
N PRO A 212 -0.44 13.36 10.53
CA PRO A 212 -1.14 13.49 9.26
C PRO A 212 -0.46 12.66 8.16
N SER A 213 -1.28 12.12 7.25
CA SER A 213 -0.82 11.53 5.99
C SER A 213 -0.63 12.61 4.93
N SER A 214 0.09 12.27 3.86
CA SER A 214 0.23 13.13 2.67
C SER A 214 -0.86 12.90 1.61
N GLY A 215 -1.69 11.88 1.79
CA GLY A 215 -2.72 11.44 0.85
C GLY A 215 -2.99 9.93 1.04
N ILE A 216 -3.29 9.22 -0.05
CA ILE A 216 -3.61 7.78 0.01
C ILE A 216 -2.40 6.94 0.45
N HIS A 217 -1.17 7.42 0.20
CA HIS A 217 0.07 6.66 0.37
C HIS A 217 0.19 5.54 -0.68
N SER A 218 0.83 4.41 -0.33
CA SER A 218 0.98 3.26 -1.25
C SER A 218 -0.02 2.13 -1.00
N ASN A 219 -0.99 2.34 -0.11
CA ASN A 219 -1.99 1.34 0.25
C ASN A 219 -3.39 1.73 -0.25
N GLY A 220 -4.24 0.75 -0.53
CA GLY A 220 -5.58 1.00 -1.03
C GLY A 220 -5.65 1.39 -2.51
N LEU A 221 -4.51 1.52 -3.21
CA LEU A 221 -4.45 1.97 -4.61
C LEU A 221 -5.18 1.04 -5.59
N THR A 222 -5.34 -0.23 -5.27
CA THR A 222 -6.12 -1.15 -6.12
C THR A 222 -7.58 -0.71 -6.17
N LEU A 223 -8.19 -0.42 -5.02
CA LEU A 223 -9.55 0.08 -4.93
C LEU A 223 -9.66 1.50 -5.51
N ALA A 224 -8.77 2.42 -5.11
CA ALA A 224 -8.77 3.81 -5.58
C ALA A 224 -8.67 3.91 -7.11
N ARG A 225 -7.84 3.09 -7.74
CA ARG A 225 -7.70 3.02 -9.19
C ARG A 225 -8.97 2.52 -9.87
N GLN A 226 -9.59 1.46 -9.34
CA GLN A 226 -10.82 0.91 -9.89
C GLN A 226 -11.99 1.89 -9.73
N ALA A 227 -12.11 2.55 -8.58
CA ALA A 227 -13.09 3.62 -8.38
C ALA A 227 -12.91 4.74 -9.42
N THR A 228 -11.69 5.28 -9.51
CA THR A 228 -11.35 6.36 -10.45
C THR A 228 -11.66 6.00 -11.90
N THR A 229 -11.23 4.80 -12.36
CA THR A 229 -11.31 4.44 -13.79
C THR A 229 -12.69 4.00 -14.25
N ARG A 230 -13.72 4.04 -13.39
CA ARG A 230 -15.11 3.84 -13.80
C ARG A 230 -15.58 4.96 -14.74
N GLU A 231 -15.28 6.21 -14.39
CA GLU A 231 -15.80 7.38 -15.10
C GLU A 231 -14.70 8.36 -15.56
N HIS A 232 -13.44 8.19 -15.11
CA HIS A 232 -12.36 9.14 -15.33
C HIS A 232 -11.10 8.47 -15.90
N ALA A 233 -10.25 9.29 -16.55
CA ALA A 233 -8.88 8.95 -16.88
C ALA A 233 -7.92 9.59 -15.86
N TYR A 234 -6.78 8.98 -15.60
CA TYR A 234 -5.76 9.55 -14.71
C TYR A 234 -5.24 10.92 -15.18
N THR A 235 -5.38 11.23 -16.47
CA THR A 235 -5.00 12.51 -17.07
C THR A 235 -6.06 13.60 -16.92
N ASP A 236 -7.27 13.27 -16.48
CA ASP A 236 -8.32 14.24 -16.26
C ASP A 236 -7.98 15.15 -15.06
N PRO A 237 -8.40 16.42 -15.08
CA PRO A 237 -8.20 17.31 -13.94
C PRO A 237 -9.00 16.80 -12.73
N PHE A 238 -8.39 16.87 -11.54
CA PHE A 238 -9.09 16.53 -10.29
C PHE A 238 -10.29 17.49 -10.12
N PRO A 239 -11.49 17.00 -9.73
CA PRO A 239 -12.72 17.81 -9.65
C PRO A 239 -12.76 18.69 -8.39
N VAL A 240 -11.84 19.65 -8.29
CA VAL A 240 -11.66 20.58 -7.15
C VAL A 240 -12.92 21.32 -6.76
N ALA A 241 -13.78 21.63 -7.73
CA ALA A 241 -15.03 22.36 -7.45
C ALA A 241 -16.05 21.55 -6.64
N GLU A 242 -15.94 20.23 -6.66
CA GLU A 242 -16.85 19.31 -6.00
C GLU A 242 -16.28 18.81 -4.67
N TYR A 243 -15.02 18.40 -4.66
CA TYR A 243 -14.38 17.76 -3.50
C TYR A 243 -13.45 18.68 -2.71
N GLY A 244 -12.99 19.79 -3.28
CA GLY A 244 -12.00 20.67 -2.67
C GLY A 244 -10.59 20.48 -3.26
N GLU A 245 -9.62 21.24 -2.75
CA GLU A 245 -8.23 21.18 -3.20
C GLU A 245 -7.51 19.99 -2.48
N PRO A 246 -7.09 18.96 -3.22
CA PRO A 246 -6.36 17.83 -2.62
C PRO A 246 -4.92 18.24 -2.31
N ASN A 247 -4.31 17.54 -1.36
CA ASN A 247 -2.88 17.62 -1.15
C ASN A 247 -2.16 17.02 -2.36
N CYS A 248 -1.34 17.81 -3.03
CA CYS A 248 -0.58 17.38 -4.20
C CYS A 248 0.69 18.22 -4.34
N SER A 249 1.81 17.67 -3.92
CA SER A 249 3.13 18.33 -4.02
C SER A 249 3.72 18.31 -5.44
N ARG A 250 3.04 17.67 -6.37
CA ARG A 250 3.50 17.41 -7.74
C ARG A 250 3.18 18.52 -8.74
N VAL A 251 2.37 19.49 -8.35
CA VAL A 251 1.99 20.65 -9.19
C VAL A 251 2.36 21.95 -8.49
N GLU A 252 2.49 23.04 -9.26
CA GLU A 252 2.75 24.35 -8.70
C GLU A 252 1.48 24.91 -8.02
N ASP A 253 1.69 25.78 -7.02
CA ASP A 253 0.59 26.44 -6.31
C ASP A 253 -0.38 27.14 -7.27
N GLY A 254 -1.65 26.77 -7.17
CA GLY A 254 -2.73 27.34 -8.00
C GLY A 254 -2.96 26.62 -9.34
N GLU A 255 -2.24 25.55 -9.63
CA GLU A 255 -2.54 24.64 -10.74
C GLU A 255 -3.50 23.55 -10.26
N THR A 256 -4.44 23.16 -11.11
CA THR A 256 -5.31 22.01 -10.83
C THR A 256 -4.55 20.72 -11.16
N PRO A 257 -4.32 19.83 -10.20
CA PRO A 257 -3.63 18.57 -10.46
C PRO A 257 -4.52 17.66 -11.33
N ARG A 258 -3.88 16.73 -12.05
CA ARG A 258 -4.57 15.60 -12.65
C ARG A 258 -4.95 14.60 -11.53
N ILE A 259 -5.99 13.82 -11.75
CA ILE A 259 -6.36 12.75 -10.80
C ILE A 259 -5.18 11.83 -10.51
N GLY A 260 -4.44 11.44 -11.55
CA GLY A 260 -3.27 10.59 -11.39
C GLY A 260 -2.12 11.26 -10.60
N ASP A 261 -1.97 12.59 -10.67
CA ASP A 261 -0.97 13.30 -9.85
C ASP A 261 -1.32 13.21 -8.37
N VAL A 262 -2.60 13.32 -8.02
CA VAL A 262 -3.09 13.16 -6.64
C VAL A 262 -2.89 11.72 -6.14
N LEU A 263 -3.19 10.73 -6.98
CA LEU A 263 -2.96 9.31 -6.64
C LEU A 263 -1.47 8.96 -6.52
N LEU A 264 -0.58 9.72 -7.17
CA LEU A 264 0.87 9.56 -7.09
C LEU A 264 1.52 10.44 -6.00
N GLU A 265 0.74 11.17 -5.18
CA GLU A 265 1.33 11.88 -4.05
C GLU A 265 2.16 10.91 -3.21
N PRO A 266 3.45 11.19 -2.96
CA PRO A 266 4.33 10.24 -2.29
C PRO A 266 3.94 10.01 -0.84
N THR A 267 4.15 8.80 -0.37
CA THR A 267 3.97 8.41 1.02
C THR A 267 4.88 9.23 1.93
N ARG A 268 4.32 9.81 2.99
CA ARG A 268 5.08 10.52 4.01
C ARG A 268 6.04 9.57 4.72
N ILE A 269 7.26 10.04 4.97
CA ILE A 269 8.28 9.38 5.77
C ILE A 269 8.19 9.90 7.21
N TYR A 270 8.10 9.00 8.19
CA TYR A 270 7.87 9.28 9.61
C TYR A 270 9.11 9.04 10.49
N THR A 271 10.30 8.91 9.92
CA THR A 271 11.54 8.67 10.70
C THR A 271 11.92 9.83 11.61
N ASP A 272 11.43 11.03 11.33
CA ASP A 272 11.56 12.23 12.17
C ASP A 272 10.81 12.13 13.51
N LEU A 273 9.88 11.19 13.64
CA LEU A 273 9.12 10.93 14.87
C LEU A 273 9.90 10.05 15.86
N LEU A 274 10.94 9.33 15.43
CA LEU A 274 11.64 8.35 16.26
C LEU A 274 12.20 8.96 17.57
N GLU A 275 12.92 10.09 17.47
CA GLU A 275 13.51 10.72 18.65
C GLU A 275 12.43 11.28 19.60
N PRO A 276 11.41 12.06 19.15
CA PRO A 276 10.32 12.51 20.00
C PRO A 276 9.56 11.39 20.71
N LEU A 277 9.27 10.26 20.00
CA LEU A 277 8.54 9.13 20.57
C LEU A 277 9.36 8.36 21.61
N ARG A 278 10.66 8.16 21.37
CA ARG A 278 11.57 7.51 22.31
C ARG A 278 11.78 8.36 23.57
N GLU A 279 12.02 9.67 23.41
CA GLU A 279 12.19 10.60 24.53
C GLU A 279 10.94 10.66 25.41
N ALA A 280 9.75 10.58 24.80
CA ALA A 280 8.47 10.54 25.51
C ALA A 280 8.13 9.15 26.07
N GLY A 281 8.93 8.13 25.77
CA GLY A 281 8.68 6.77 26.22
C GLY A 281 7.39 6.18 25.64
N ALA A 282 7.15 6.35 24.35
CA ALA A 282 5.98 5.76 23.68
C ALA A 282 5.94 4.25 23.87
N HIS A 283 4.76 3.72 24.17
CA HIS A 283 4.57 2.30 24.44
C HIS A 283 4.48 1.50 23.16
N ALA A 284 3.80 2.02 22.15
CA ALA A 284 3.64 1.39 20.85
C ALA A 284 3.38 2.42 19.75
N ALA A 285 3.61 2.03 18.50
CA ALA A 285 3.25 2.85 17.35
C ALA A 285 2.78 1.96 16.18
N ALA A 286 1.93 2.52 15.32
CA ALA A 286 1.39 1.87 14.13
C ALA A 286 1.58 2.77 12.90
N HIS A 287 2.13 2.19 11.83
CA HIS A 287 2.04 2.73 10.48
C HIS A 287 0.68 2.33 9.90
N VAL A 288 -0.16 3.30 9.55
CA VAL A 288 -1.51 3.05 9.04
C VAL A 288 -1.42 2.76 7.54
N THR A 289 -1.51 1.48 7.20
CA THR A 289 -1.29 0.93 5.86
C THR A 289 -2.54 0.22 5.30
N GLY A 290 -2.41 -0.88 4.58
CA GLY A 290 -3.47 -1.55 3.85
C GLY A 290 -4.65 -2.09 4.67
N GLY A 291 -4.51 -2.21 5.99
CA GLY A 291 -5.62 -2.48 6.91
C GLY A 291 -6.32 -1.22 7.41
N GLY A 292 -5.92 -0.03 6.93
CA GLY A 292 -6.48 1.23 7.40
C GLY A 292 -6.41 1.34 8.92
N TRP A 293 -7.51 1.74 9.54
CA TRP A 293 -7.57 1.94 10.99
C TRP A 293 -7.49 0.64 11.80
N THR A 294 -7.75 -0.54 11.19
CA THR A 294 -7.59 -1.81 11.90
C THR A 294 -6.13 -2.10 12.27
N ASN A 295 -5.15 -1.39 11.66
CA ASN A 295 -3.75 -1.50 12.06
C ASN A 295 -3.49 -1.15 13.53
N LEU A 296 -4.36 -0.37 14.19
CA LEU A 296 -4.22 -0.08 15.61
C LEU A 296 -4.41 -1.34 16.49
N THR A 297 -5.11 -2.37 16.02
CA THR A 297 -5.27 -3.63 16.77
C THR A 297 -3.95 -4.37 16.95
N ARG A 298 -2.91 -4.05 16.18
CA ARG A 298 -1.54 -4.56 16.34
C ARG A 298 -0.83 -4.00 17.57
N LEU A 299 -1.34 -2.90 18.16
CA LEU A 299 -0.77 -2.28 19.36
C LEU A 299 -1.19 -2.99 20.66
N GLY A 300 -1.84 -4.15 20.58
CA GLY A 300 -2.28 -4.96 21.73
C GLY A 300 -3.78 -5.19 21.79
N GLY A 301 -4.20 -6.02 22.73
CA GLY A 301 -5.60 -6.45 22.91
C GLY A 301 -6.47 -5.43 23.62
N PHE A 302 -6.64 -4.24 23.05
CA PHE A 302 -7.37 -3.11 23.64
C PHE A 302 -8.49 -2.60 22.74
N ARG A 303 -9.30 -1.71 23.28
CA ARG A 303 -10.25 -0.89 22.53
C ARG A 303 -9.62 0.48 22.28
N TYR A 304 -9.43 0.81 21.02
CA TYR A 304 -8.85 2.09 20.58
C TYR A 304 -9.97 3.05 20.22
N VAL A 305 -10.14 4.12 20.99
CA VAL A 305 -11.21 5.11 20.79
C VAL A 305 -10.62 6.33 20.10
N VAL A 306 -11.01 6.55 18.85
CA VAL A 306 -10.53 7.67 18.01
C VAL A 306 -11.62 8.73 17.93
N ASP A 307 -11.46 9.79 18.73
CA ASP A 307 -12.47 10.85 18.90
C ASP A 307 -12.29 12.00 17.92
N ASP A 308 -11.04 12.34 17.57
CA ASP A 308 -10.66 13.51 16.76
C ASP A 308 -9.58 13.17 15.73
N PRO A 309 -9.86 12.27 14.74
CA PRO A 309 -8.91 11.94 13.68
C PRO A 309 -8.64 13.16 12.79
N PHE A 310 -7.53 13.15 12.06
CA PHE A 310 -7.27 14.17 11.04
C PHE A 310 -8.40 14.19 10.00
N ASP A 311 -8.63 15.37 9.42
CA ASP A 311 -9.54 15.49 8.30
C ASP A 311 -8.99 14.69 7.12
N ALA A 312 -9.86 13.94 6.47
CA ALA A 312 -9.51 13.22 5.27
C ALA A 312 -9.19 14.20 4.12
N ASP A 313 -8.17 13.90 3.34
CA ASP A 313 -7.89 14.65 2.12
C ASP A 313 -9.04 14.48 1.10
N PRO A 314 -9.36 15.47 0.28
CA PRO A 314 -10.40 15.40 -0.76
C PRO A 314 -10.33 14.18 -1.69
N VAL A 315 -9.18 13.57 -1.85
CA VAL A 315 -9.02 12.35 -2.65
C VAL A 315 -9.81 11.16 -2.08
N PHE A 316 -10.01 11.10 -0.76
CA PHE A 316 -10.80 10.02 -0.14
C PHE A 316 -12.29 10.17 -0.45
N ASP A 317 -12.84 11.40 -0.35
CA ASP A 317 -14.23 11.67 -0.71
C ASP A 317 -14.47 11.37 -2.20
N PHE A 318 -13.51 11.73 -3.06
CA PHE A 318 -13.54 11.42 -4.49
C PHE A 318 -13.57 9.89 -4.72
N VAL A 319 -12.65 9.13 -4.12
CA VAL A 319 -12.60 7.67 -4.28
C VAL A 319 -13.87 7.02 -3.74
N GLN A 320 -14.37 7.47 -2.60
CA GLN A 320 -15.61 6.97 -2.00
C GLN A 320 -16.81 7.16 -2.92
N ALA A 321 -16.98 8.35 -3.46
CA ALA A 321 -18.11 8.68 -4.34
C ALA A 321 -18.05 7.92 -5.67
N GLU A 322 -16.89 7.93 -6.35
CA GLU A 322 -16.71 7.30 -7.65
C GLU A 322 -16.76 5.75 -7.56
N GLY A 323 -16.35 5.19 -6.42
CA GLY A 323 -16.40 3.75 -6.14
C GLY A 323 -17.73 3.28 -5.54
N ASN A 324 -18.58 4.21 -5.08
CA ASN A 324 -19.72 3.89 -4.21
C ASN A 324 -19.29 3.05 -3.00
N VAL A 325 -18.12 3.36 -2.41
CA VAL A 325 -17.52 2.63 -1.31
C VAL A 325 -18.20 3.05 -0.01
N ASP A 326 -18.55 2.11 0.87
CA ASP A 326 -19.13 2.45 2.14
C ASP A 326 -18.10 3.00 3.16
N ASP A 327 -18.60 3.66 4.22
CA ASP A 327 -17.73 4.32 5.21
C ASP A 327 -16.84 3.31 5.96
N GLU A 328 -17.33 2.11 6.23
CA GLU A 328 -16.58 1.07 6.93
C GLU A 328 -15.42 0.57 6.07
N GLU A 329 -15.67 0.29 4.80
CA GLU A 329 -14.64 -0.14 3.84
C GLU A 329 -13.58 0.94 3.63
N MET A 330 -13.99 2.23 3.54
CA MET A 330 -13.04 3.34 3.47
C MET A 330 -12.07 3.35 4.65
N HIS A 331 -12.56 3.13 5.87
CA HIS A 331 -11.73 3.12 7.07
C HIS A 331 -10.93 1.82 7.27
N ARG A 332 -11.37 0.71 6.66
CA ARG A 332 -10.63 -0.56 6.64
C ARG A 332 -9.52 -0.57 5.59
N THR A 333 -9.66 0.22 4.53
CA THR A 333 -8.70 0.21 3.40
C THR A 333 -7.70 1.36 3.45
N PHE A 334 -8.14 2.55 3.93
CA PHE A 334 -7.37 3.79 3.83
C PHE A 334 -7.01 4.39 5.18
N ASN A 335 -5.95 5.19 5.19
CA ASN A 335 -5.50 5.97 6.35
C ASN A 335 -6.44 7.14 6.73
N MET A 336 -7.33 7.56 5.83
CA MET A 336 -8.32 8.63 6.01
C MET A 336 -7.74 9.92 6.62
N GLY A 337 -6.51 10.30 6.22
CA GLY A 337 -5.81 11.51 6.68
C GLY A 337 -4.84 11.32 7.84
N THR A 338 -4.78 10.11 8.45
CA THR A 338 -3.88 9.79 9.56
C THR A 338 -2.96 8.64 9.18
N GLY A 339 -1.69 8.90 8.93
CA GLY A 339 -0.78 7.88 8.39
C GLY A 339 0.09 7.18 9.44
N PHE A 340 0.16 7.72 10.66
CA PHE A 340 0.92 7.12 11.77
C PHE A 340 0.25 7.44 13.10
N VAL A 341 0.26 6.49 14.04
CA VAL A 341 -0.33 6.65 15.36
C VAL A 341 0.61 6.09 16.42
N ALA A 342 0.80 6.81 17.52
CA ALA A 342 1.54 6.34 18.68
C ALA A 342 0.65 6.33 19.93
N ALA A 343 0.82 5.31 20.78
CA ALA A 343 0.20 5.18 22.08
C ALA A 343 1.22 5.47 23.18
N LEU A 344 0.91 6.36 24.10
CA LEU A 344 1.79 6.77 25.17
C LEU A 344 1.04 7.40 26.34
N ALA A 345 1.70 7.48 27.50
CA ALA A 345 1.12 8.09 28.67
C ALA A 345 0.60 9.52 28.37
N PRO A 346 -0.61 9.91 28.84
CA PRO A 346 -1.22 11.20 28.52
C PRO A 346 -0.35 12.42 28.84
N ASP A 347 0.43 12.37 29.93
CA ASP A 347 1.30 13.46 30.33
C ASP A 347 2.49 13.65 29.36
N GLU A 348 2.92 12.58 28.69
CA GLU A 348 4.01 12.59 27.71
C GLU A 348 3.50 12.93 26.30
N ALA A 349 2.22 12.67 26.01
CA ALA A 349 1.60 13.02 24.73
C ALA A 349 1.67 14.52 24.42
N GLU A 350 1.57 15.39 25.46
CA GLU A 350 1.70 16.84 25.29
C GLU A 350 3.10 17.23 24.79
N ALA A 351 4.15 16.51 25.21
CA ALA A 351 5.53 16.77 24.78
C ALA A 351 5.72 16.39 23.30
N VAL A 352 5.19 15.26 22.86
CA VAL A 352 5.22 14.83 21.46
C VAL A 352 4.47 15.82 20.57
N VAL A 353 3.26 16.23 20.96
CA VAL A 353 2.46 17.22 20.21
C VAL A 353 3.18 18.57 20.13
N ALA A 354 3.92 18.98 21.18
CA ALA A 354 4.69 20.21 21.15
C ALA A 354 5.94 20.15 20.25
N ALA A 355 6.50 18.96 20.03
CA ALA A 355 7.72 18.74 19.27
C ALA A 355 7.48 18.37 17.79
N THR A 356 6.24 18.02 17.42
CA THR A 356 5.89 17.49 16.10
C THR A 356 4.65 18.18 15.54
N ASP A 357 4.17 17.74 14.39
CA ASP A 357 2.87 18.12 13.81
C ASP A 357 1.72 17.17 14.22
N GLY A 358 1.98 16.26 15.16
CA GLY A 358 0.99 15.36 15.73
C GLY A 358 -0.04 16.05 16.61
N ARG A 359 -1.14 15.36 16.87
CA ARG A 359 -2.16 15.78 17.85
C ARG A 359 -2.74 14.58 18.58
N VAL A 360 -3.26 14.78 19.78
CA VAL A 360 -4.04 13.75 20.45
C VAL A 360 -5.34 13.54 19.67
N ILE A 361 -5.55 12.31 19.20
CA ILE A 361 -6.71 11.92 18.39
C ILE A 361 -7.68 11.00 19.13
N GLY A 362 -7.28 10.49 20.31
CA GLY A 362 -8.09 9.54 21.07
C GLY A 362 -7.35 8.95 22.26
N HIS A 363 -7.80 7.79 22.70
CA HIS A 363 -7.25 7.09 23.85
C HIS A 363 -7.47 5.58 23.77
N VAL A 364 -6.81 4.84 24.67
CA VAL A 364 -6.86 3.39 24.78
C VAL A 364 -7.69 2.99 25.99
N GLU A 365 -8.65 2.07 25.80
CA GLU A 365 -9.49 1.50 26.86
C GLU A 365 -9.26 -0.01 27.00
N ASP A 366 -9.45 -0.53 28.21
CA ASP A 366 -9.52 -1.99 28.43
C ASP A 366 -10.66 -2.61 27.63
N THR A 367 -10.47 -3.84 27.16
CA THR A 367 -11.55 -4.65 26.57
C THR A 367 -11.54 -6.06 27.16
N GLU A 368 -12.74 -6.67 27.30
CA GLU A 368 -12.87 -8.09 27.66
C GLU A 368 -12.96 -8.99 26.40
N GLY A 369 -12.95 -8.40 25.20
CA GLY A 369 -13.10 -9.05 23.90
C GLY A 369 -11.85 -8.99 23.03
N GLU A 370 -12.07 -9.12 21.73
CA GLU A 370 -11.05 -8.88 20.72
C GLU A 370 -10.70 -7.39 20.64
N ALA A 371 -9.50 -7.08 20.13
CA ALA A 371 -9.09 -5.70 19.90
C ALA A 371 -10.02 -5.03 18.86
N THR A 372 -10.41 -3.79 19.13
CA THR A 372 -11.30 -3.03 18.23
C THR A 372 -10.90 -1.57 18.13
N VAL A 373 -11.30 -0.94 17.05
CA VAL A 373 -11.12 0.50 16.82
C VAL A 373 -12.47 1.16 16.67
N ASP A 374 -12.81 2.05 17.60
CA ASP A 374 -14.01 2.87 17.53
C ASP A 374 -13.66 4.22 16.91
N ILE A 375 -14.21 4.52 15.74
CA ILE A 375 -13.97 5.76 15.01
C ILE A 375 -15.23 6.24 14.32
N ARG A 376 -15.59 7.52 14.47
CA ARG A 376 -16.75 8.15 13.81
C ARG A 376 -18.07 7.37 13.96
N GLY A 377 -18.23 6.63 15.07
CA GLY A 377 -19.43 5.83 15.37
C GLY A 377 -19.43 4.43 14.76
N MET A 378 -18.36 4.01 14.12
CA MET A 378 -18.10 2.66 13.64
C MET A 378 -17.23 1.91 14.65
N THR A 379 -17.34 0.59 14.68
CA THR A 379 -16.42 -0.31 15.41
C THR A 379 -15.80 -1.26 14.39
N LEU A 380 -14.49 -1.16 14.23
CA LEU A 380 -13.69 -1.97 13.30
C LEU A 380 -12.92 -3.05 14.09
N SER A 381 -12.72 -4.21 13.49
CA SER A 381 -11.97 -5.33 14.08
C SER A 381 -11.22 -6.09 13.00
#